data_fabb599b4203a2a7b60f0a2ed3a3886b
#
_entry.id   fabb599b4203a2a7b60f0a2ed3a3886b
#
_cell.length_a   1.000
_cell.length_b   1.000
_cell.length_c   1.000
_cell.angle_alpha   90.00
_cell.angle_beta   90.00
_cell.angle_gamma   90.00
#
_symmetry.space_group_name_H-M   'P 1'
#
loop_
_entity.id
_entity.type
_entity.pdbx_description
1 polymer ?
#
loop_
_entity_poly.entity_id
_entity_poly.type
_entity_poly.pdbx_seq_one_letter_code
_entity_poly.pdbx_strand_id
1 'polypeptide(L)'
;RLHAGLKFKLLEGLNIDRKYQTEVTYDKNRTLYSNMSYTVRNMINDAAQYDAATGSLTLNVPKGGQLDESRYESYSYTMRAQVNFNRIFGKHAISALGGAERRLVRRTGAQNYYMGYDDNSLGVKPINPLAMSPINGTEALLGSFNWVYGEYNALTHTEDRYVSFYANGSYTFDERYSLTGSIRIDQSNLFGTDPKYQYRPLWSVGGSWQIANEPFMEDCMWLNRLNLRMTYGVGGNVPKDAGPYMTVVDSGYNEWVGDFGSYIQNPPNSQLRWEKTASTNVGIDFSAFNSRLSGSIDYYYKKTTDLLGNRNADPTLGWASLLQNYGSMFNRGVELSLQSVNTVSY
;
A
#
# COMPACT_ATOMS: atom_id res chain seq x y z
N ARG A 1 -5.66 -9.99 17.22
CA ARG A 1 -4.54 -9.06 17.42
C ARG A 1 -4.00 -9.16 18.83
N LEU A 2 -2.70 -9.35 19.00
CA LEU A 2 -2.00 -9.34 20.28
C LEU A 2 -1.02 -8.17 20.28
N HIS A 3 -0.96 -7.45 21.41
CA HIS A 3 -0.03 -6.35 21.62
C HIS A 3 0.63 -6.51 22.98
N ALA A 4 1.94 -6.50 23.03
CA ALA A 4 2.73 -6.52 24.24
C ALA A 4 3.75 -5.37 24.23
N GLY A 5 3.92 -4.70 25.36
CA GLY A 5 4.85 -3.59 25.50
C GLY A 5 5.54 -3.62 26.87
N LEU A 6 6.83 -3.30 26.85
CA LEU A 6 7.65 -3.12 28.03
C LEU A 6 8.26 -1.72 27.98
N LYS A 7 8.12 -0.96 29.05
CA LYS A 7 8.73 0.35 29.20
C LYS A 7 9.64 0.36 30.41
N PHE A 8 10.88 0.71 30.19
CA PHE A 8 11.91 0.83 31.23
C PHE A 8 12.30 2.29 31.38
N LYS A 9 12.09 2.85 32.57
CA LYS A 9 12.60 4.17 32.91
C LYS A 9 14.04 3.99 33.40
N LEU A 10 15.00 4.53 32.68
CA LEU A 10 16.43 4.45 33.02
C LEU A 10 16.84 5.59 33.95
N LEU A 11 16.49 6.82 33.53
CA LEU A 11 16.76 8.05 34.25
C LEU A 11 15.56 8.99 34.10
N GLU A 12 15.57 10.11 34.80
CA GLU A 12 14.58 11.16 34.60
C GLU A 12 14.65 11.67 33.15
N GLY A 13 13.52 11.60 32.47
CA GLY A 13 13.43 11.95 31.04
C GLY A 13 13.87 10.87 30.06
N LEU A 14 14.58 9.79 30.47
CA LEU A 14 15.09 8.74 29.59
C LEU A 14 14.33 7.42 29.77
N ASN A 15 13.70 6.95 28.70
CA ASN A 15 12.97 5.69 28.70
C ASN A 15 13.39 4.82 27.51
N ILE A 16 13.32 3.50 27.71
CA ILE A 16 13.41 2.51 26.63
C ILE A 16 12.06 1.81 26.52
N ASP A 17 11.50 1.83 25.30
CA ASP A 17 10.25 1.14 24.98
C ASP A 17 10.56 -0.03 24.05
N ARG A 18 10.03 -1.21 24.38
CA ARG A 18 10.00 -2.39 23.50
C ARG A 18 8.56 -2.75 23.26
N LYS A 19 8.17 -2.87 21.98
CA LYS A 19 6.81 -3.21 21.58
C LYS A 19 6.85 -4.39 20.62
N TYR A 20 5.95 -5.33 20.85
CA TYR A 20 5.64 -6.44 19.96
C TYR A 20 4.16 -6.41 19.64
N GLN A 21 3.84 -6.49 18.37
CA GLN A 21 2.48 -6.60 17.90
C GLN A 21 2.40 -7.73 16.89
N THR A 22 1.38 -8.57 17.01
CA THR A 22 1.05 -9.56 15.97
C THR A 22 -0.44 -9.51 15.67
N GLU A 23 -0.77 -9.78 14.44
CA GLU A 23 -2.13 -9.76 13.95
C GLU A 23 -2.32 -10.89 12.93
N VAL A 24 -3.43 -11.60 13.07
CA VAL A 24 -3.91 -12.58 12.10
C VAL A 24 -5.29 -12.12 11.63
N THR A 25 -5.48 -12.06 10.33
CA THR A 25 -6.74 -11.71 9.70
C THR A 25 -7.14 -12.84 8.77
N TYR A 26 -8.39 -13.27 8.86
CA TYR A 26 -9.01 -14.25 7.96
C TYR A 26 -10.10 -13.56 7.16
N ASP A 27 -9.93 -13.57 5.85
CA ASP A 27 -10.93 -13.07 4.91
C ASP A 27 -11.51 -14.22 4.13
N LYS A 28 -12.83 -14.34 4.13
CA LYS A 28 -13.57 -15.31 3.33
C LYS A 28 -14.62 -14.58 2.52
N ASN A 29 -14.50 -14.68 1.19
CA ASN A 29 -15.47 -14.17 0.26
C ASN A 29 -16.16 -15.34 -0.44
N ARG A 30 -17.48 -15.22 -0.61
CA ARG A 30 -18.29 -16.16 -1.39
C ARG A 30 -19.23 -15.38 -2.28
N THR A 31 -19.15 -15.62 -3.57
CA THR A 31 -20.06 -15.04 -4.56
C THR A 31 -20.80 -16.16 -5.27
N LEU A 32 -22.12 -16.18 -5.12
CA LEU A 32 -22.99 -17.13 -5.78
C LEU A 32 -23.61 -16.51 -7.03
N TYR A 33 -23.36 -17.11 -8.16
CA TYR A 33 -24.06 -16.85 -9.40
C TYR A 33 -25.13 -17.92 -9.58
N SER A 34 -26.39 -17.51 -9.53
CA SER A 34 -27.53 -18.42 -9.71
C SER A 34 -27.46 -19.08 -11.09
N ASN A 35 -27.99 -20.28 -11.18
CA ASN A 35 -28.22 -21.01 -12.45
C ASN A 35 -29.12 -20.25 -13.44
N MET A 36 -29.86 -19.24 -12.94
CA MET A 36 -30.70 -18.35 -13.76
C MET A 36 -29.95 -17.12 -14.27
N SER A 37 -28.74 -16.85 -13.79
CA SER A 37 -27.92 -15.71 -14.25
C SER A 37 -27.48 -15.90 -15.71
N TYR A 38 -27.35 -14.81 -16.44
CA TYR A 38 -26.85 -14.85 -17.82
C TYR A 38 -25.46 -15.50 -17.90
N THR A 39 -24.55 -15.12 -17.00
CA THR A 39 -23.17 -15.63 -16.99
C THR A 39 -23.11 -17.15 -16.89
N VAL A 40 -23.86 -17.75 -15.94
CA VAL A 40 -23.86 -19.21 -15.74
C VAL A 40 -24.52 -19.92 -16.90
N ARG A 41 -25.69 -19.42 -17.38
CA ARG A 41 -26.37 -20.02 -18.53
C ARG A 41 -25.50 -19.98 -19.79
N ASN A 42 -24.85 -18.83 -20.02
CA ASN A 42 -23.96 -18.70 -21.19
C ASN A 42 -22.82 -19.68 -21.11
N MET A 43 -22.15 -19.80 -19.96
CA MET A 43 -21.05 -20.75 -19.76
C MET A 43 -21.48 -22.21 -19.98
N ILE A 44 -22.65 -22.60 -19.48
CA ILE A 44 -23.19 -23.96 -19.70
C ILE A 44 -23.41 -24.19 -21.20
N ASN A 45 -23.98 -23.22 -21.91
CA ASN A 45 -24.25 -23.31 -23.35
C ASN A 45 -22.99 -23.29 -24.20
N ASP A 46 -22.02 -22.42 -23.85
CA ASP A 46 -20.75 -22.32 -24.58
C ASP A 46 -19.93 -23.63 -24.46
N ALA A 47 -20.01 -24.29 -23.29
CA ALA A 47 -19.36 -25.57 -23.03
C ALA A 47 -20.13 -26.78 -23.53
N ALA A 48 -21.31 -26.58 -24.11
CA ALA A 48 -22.14 -27.68 -24.60
C ALA A 48 -21.69 -28.15 -25.99
N GLN A 49 -21.70 -29.46 -26.20
CA GLN A 49 -21.41 -30.11 -27.49
C GLN A 49 -22.67 -30.79 -28.04
N TYR A 50 -22.93 -30.59 -29.33
CA TYR A 50 -24.05 -31.21 -30.02
C TYR A 50 -23.55 -32.14 -31.13
N ASP A 51 -23.92 -33.40 -31.02
CA ASP A 51 -23.66 -34.40 -32.06
C ASP A 51 -24.83 -34.45 -33.03
N ALA A 52 -24.65 -33.96 -34.23
CA ALA A 52 -25.67 -33.93 -35.27
C ALA A 52 -26.04 -35.33 -35.81
N ALA A 53 -25.15 -36.32 -35.72
CA ALA A 53 -25.37 -37.66 -36.19
C ALA A 53 -26.31 -38.46 -35.26
N THR A 54 -26.16 -38.26 -33.96
CA THR A 54 -26.94 -38.93 -32.94
C THR A 54 -28.06 -38.08 -32.35
N GLY A 55 -28.05 -36.77 -32.59
CA GLY A 55 -28.95 -35.78 -32.00
C GLY A 55 -28.70 -35.58 -30.51
N SER A 56 -27.56 -36.02 -29.98
CA SER A 56 -27.27 -35.95 -28.54
C SER A 56 -26.63 -34.60 -28.14
N LEU A 57 -27.01 -34.12 -26.94
CA LEU A 57 -26.45 -32.92 -26.35
C LEU A 57 -25.63 -33.28 -25.08
N THR A 58 -24.35 -32.99 -25.08
CA THR A 58 -23.49 -33.20 -23.93
C THR A 58 -23.23 -31.84 -23.24
N LEU A 59 -23.54 -31.76 -21.95
CA LEU A 59 -23.25 -30.59 -21.12
C LEU A 59 -21.95 -30.83 -20.33
N ASN A 60 -20.84 -30.29 -20.76
CA ASN A 60 -19.55 -30.41 -20.07
C ASN A 60 -19.52 -29.61 -18.74
N VAL A 61 -20.23 -28.48 -18.68
CA VAL A 61 -20.56 -27.80 -17.44
C VAL A 61 -21.94 -28.23 -16.99
N PRO A 62 -22.10 -28.87 -15.83
CA PRO A 62 -23.38 -29.37 -15.35
C PRO A 62 -24.31 -28.22 -14.94
N LYS A 63 -25.64 -28.46 -15.11
CA LYS A 63 -26.65 -27.51 -14.65
C LYS A 63 -26.59 -27.33 -13.15
N GLY A 64 -26.54 -26.08 -12.72
CA GLY A 64 -26.42 -25.59 -11.33
C GLY A 64 -25.93 -24.17 -11.31
N GLY A 65 -25.70 -23.62 -10.14
CA GLY A 65 -25.03 -22.31 -9.97
C GLY A 65 -23.52 -22.42 -10.08
N GLN A 66 -22.87 -21.28 -10.07
CA GLN A 66 -21.42 -21.14 -9.87
C GLN A 66 -21.18 -20.51 -8.51
N LEU A 67 -20.33 -21.13 -7.70
CA LEU A 67 -19.86 -20.56 -6.45
C LEU A 67 -18.37 -20.22 -6.56
N ASP A 68 -18.06 -18.95 -6.43
CA ASP A 68 -16.68 -18.45 -6.32
C ASP A 68 -16.38 -18.27 -4.83
N GLU A 69 -15.37 -18.98 -4.34
CA GLU A 69 -14.94 -18.88 -2.96
C GLU A 69 -13.47 -18.49 -2.90
N SER A 70 -13.17 -17.40 -2.21
CA SER A 70 -11.80 -17.01 -1.90
C SER A 70 -11.60 -16.96 -0.39
N ARG A 71 -10.45 -17.47 0.05
CA ARG A 71 -10.01 -17.46 1.45
C ARG A 71 -8.60 -16.92 1.51
N TYR A 72 -8.40 -15.90 2.33
CA TYR A 72 -7.09 -15.31 2.57
C TYR A 72 -6.80 -15.31 4.06
N GLU A 73 -5.59 -15.70 4.40
CA GLU A 73 -5.02 -15.54 5.72
C GLU A 73 -3.88 -14.53 5.62
N SER A 74 -3.91 -13.51 6.46
CA SER A 74 -2.84 -12.52 6.60
C SER A 74 -2.27 -12.60 8.00
N TYR A 75 -1.00 -12.94 8.11
CA TYR A 75 -0.23 -12.92 9.34
C TYR A 75 0.75 -11.75 9.29
N SER A 76 0.77 -10.94 10.34
CA SER A 76 1.77 -9.89 10.45
C SER A 76 2.34 -9.81 11.87
N TYR A 77 3.61 -9.42 11.97
CA TYR A 77 4.17 -8.96 13.22
C TYR A 77 4.99 -7.69 13.03
N THR A 78 5.05 -6.89 14.09
CA THR A 78 5.91 -5.72 14.20
C THR A 78 6.64 -5.78 15.54
N MET A 79 7.95 -5.69 15.49
CA MET A 79 8.83 -5.55 16.65
C MET A 79 9.48 -4.18 16.60
N ARG A 80 9.40 -3.43 17.70
CA ARG A 80 9.98 -2.08 17.81
C ARG A 80 10.78 -1.97 19.10
N ALA A 81 11.97 -1.40 19.01
CA ALA A 81 12.75 -0.96 20.14
C ALA A 81 13.07 0.54 19.95
N GLN A 82 12.81 1.34 20.99
CA GLN A 82 12.91 2.79 20.90
C GLN A 82 13.44 3.35 22.22
N VAL A 83 14.34 4.31 22.12
CA VAL A 83 14.81 5.14 23.22
C VAL A 83 14.15 6.50 23.10
N ASN A 84 13.60 7.02 24.20
CA ASN A 84 12.98 8.33 24.25
C ASN A 84 13.68 9.15 25.32
N PHE A 85 13.99 10.40 24.99
CA PHE A 85 14.53 11.39 25.91
C PHE A 85 13.67 12.64 25.86
N ASN A 86 13.15 13.07 27.04
CA ASN A 86 12.37 14.28 27.17
C ASN A 86 12.79 14.97 28.47
N ARG A 87 13.31 16.18 28.35
CA ARG A 87 13.77 16.95 29.51
C ARG A 87 13.70 18.46 29.28
N ILE A 88 13.39 19.19 30.37
CA ILE A 88 13.40 20.65 30.40
C ILE A 88 14.52 21.09 31.33
N PHE A 89 15.37 21.99 30.87
CA PHE A 89 16.49 22.59 31.60
C PHE A 89 16.35 24.12 31.55
N GLY A 90 15.71 24.70 32.55
CA GLY A 90 15.41 26.13 32.55
C GLY A 90 14.57 26.51 31.31
N LYS A 91 15.13 27.32 30.43
CA LYS A 91 14.50 27.77 29.18
C LYS A 91 14.63 26.78 28.01
N HIS A 92 15.30 25.65 28.19
CA HIS A 92 15.60 24.69 27.13
C HIS A 92 14.73 23.44 27.29
N ALA A 93 13.86 23.16 26.33
CA ALA A 93 13.10 21.93 26.27
C ALA A 93 13.65 21.04 25.12
N ILE A 94 14.05 19.81 25.46
CA ILE A 94 14.60 18.85 24.52
C ILE A 94 13.72 17.62 24.51
N SER A 95 13.28 17.20 23.32
CA SER A 95 12.64 15.92 23.09
C SER A 95 13.37 15.20 21.96
N ALA A 96 13.76 13.97 22.20
CA ALA A 96 14.44 13.15 21.19
C ALA A 96 13.98 11.70 21.30
N LEU A 97 13.90 11.03 20.19
CA LEU A 97 13.69 9.59 20.14
C LEU A 97 14.54 8.98 19.02
N GLY A 98 14.94 7.74 19.22
CA GLY A 98 15.60 6.94 18.20
C GLY A 98 15.23 5.48 18.37
N GLY A 99 15.08 4.76 17.28
CA GLY A 99 14.66 3.38 17.36
C GLY A 99 14.87 2.58 16.09
N ALA A 100 14.58 1.29 16.24
CA ALA A 100 14.58 0.33 15.16
C ALA A 100 13.25 -0.44 15.16
N GLU A 101 12.80 -0.80 13.97
CA GLU A 101 11.59 -1.57 13.75
C GLU A 101 11.84 -2.69 12.74
N ARG A 102 11.29 -3.86 13.02
CA ARG A 102 11.19 -4.97 12.06
C ARG A 102 9.72 -5.34 11.90
N ARG A 103 9.28 -5.41 10.65
CA ARG A 103 7.91 -5.81 10.30
C ARG A 103 7.94 -6.90 9.24
N LEU A 104 7.04 -7.87 9.40
CA LEU A 104 6.74 -8.88 8.39
C LEU A 104 5.24 -8.90 8.15
N VAL A 105 4.85 -9.03 6.89
CA VAL A 105 3.47 -9.30 6.49
C VAL A 105 3.51 -10.48 5.53
N ARG A 106 2.84 -11.56 5.90
CA ARG A 106 2.68 -12.75 5.04
C ARG A 106 1.20 -12.90 4.74
N ARG A 107 0.88 -13.09 3.47
CA ARG A 107 -0.47 -13.37 3.03
C ARG A 107 -0.47 -14.65 2.22
N THR A 108 -1.34 -15.58 2.57
CA THR A 108 -1.64 -16.80 1.82
C THR A 108 -3.09 -16.79 1.42
N GLY A 109 -3.41 -17.31 0.26
CA GLY A 109 -4.77 -17.34 -0.24
C GLY A 109 -5.03 -18.53 -1.14
N ALA A 110 -6.29 -18.91 -1.20
CA ALA A 110 -6.83 -19.88 -2.15
C ALA A 110 -8.12 -19.32 -2.73
N GLN A 111 -8.25 -19.42 -4.05
CA GLN A 111 -9.45 -19.10 -4.79
C GLN A 111 -9.91 -20.35 -5.52
N ASN A 112 -11.19 -20.68 -5.37
CA ASN A 112 -11.79 -21.86 -5.97
C ASN A 112 -13.10 -21.50 -6.64
N TYR A 113 -13.36 -22.15 -7.76
CA TYR A 113 -14.60 -22.04 -8.52
C TYR A 113 -15.29 -23.40 -8.53
N TYR A 114 -16.53 -23.42 -8.08
CA TYR A 114 -17.37 -24.63 -8.02
C TYR A 114 -18.53 -24.49 -9.00
N MET A 115 -18.59 -25.39 -9.96
CA MET A 115 -19.63 -25.45 -10.97
C MET A 115 -20.73 -26.45 -10.57
N GLY A 116 -21.93 -26.26 -11.13
CA GLY A 116 -23.05 -27.12 -10.80
C GLY A 116 -23.45 -27.07 -9.33
N TYR A 117 -23.17 -25.94 -8.67
CA TYR A 117 -23.43 -25.74 -7.26
C TYR A 117 -24.91 -25.56 -6.99
N ASP A 118 -25.42 -26.24 -5.93
CA ASP A 118 -26.76 -26.09 -5.40
C ASP A 118 -26.70 -25.55 -3.97
N ASP A 119 -27.27 -24.37 -3.77
CA ASP A 119 -27.21 -23.66 -2.48
C ASP A 119 -28.08 -24.34 -1.38
N ASN A 120 -29.07 -25.14 -1.77
CA ASN A 120 -29.94 -25.85 -0.81
C ASN A 120 -29.24 -27.09 -0.23
N SER A 121 -28.57 -27.85 -1.08
CA SER A 121 -27.89 -29.10 -0.69
C SER A 121 -26.40 -28.86 -0.40
N LEU A 122 -25.85 -27.68 -0.71
CA LEU A 122 -24.43 -27.36 -0.71
C LEU A 122 -23.59 -28.30 -1.58
N GLY A 123 -24.27 -28.95 -2.54
CA GLY A 123 -23.67 -29.94 -3.43
C GLY A 123 -22.95 -29.27 -4.59
N VAL A 124 -21.85 -29.89 -5.03
CA VAL A 124 -21.10 -29.53 -6.22
C VAL A 124 -21.09 -30.70 -7.17
N LYS A 125 -21.34 -30.46 -8.45
CA LYS A 125 -21.29 -31.52 -9.46
C LYS A 125 -19.87 -31.59 -10.07
N PRO A 126 -19.36 -32.83 -10.32
CA PRO A 126 -18.06 -32.96 -10.94
C PRO A 126 -18.09 -32.45 -12.38
N ILE A 127 -16.99 -31.85 -12.79
CA ILE A 127 -16.71 -31.48 -14.18
C ILE A 127 -15.50 -32.26 -14.67
N ASN A 128 -15.42 -32.50 -15.98
CA ASN A 128 -14.27 -33.10 -16.61
C ASN A 128 -13.48 -32.00 -17.35
N PRO A 129 -12.40 -31.45 -16.77
CA PRO A 129 -11.65 -30.37 -17.40
C PRO A 129 -11.06 -30.76 -18.75
N LEU A 130 -10.66 -32.03 -18.93
CA LEU A 130 -10.07 -32.52 -20.18
C LEU A 130 -11.08 -32.53 -21.32
N ALA A 131 -12.36 -32.80 -21.03
CA ALA A 131 -13.40 -32.75 -22.02
C ALA A 131 -13.82 -31.33 -22.42
N MET A 132 -13.37 -30.32 -21.68
CA MET A 132 -13.76 -28.93 -21.86
C MET A 132 -12.72 -28.09 -22.62
N SER A 133 -11.52 -28.64 -22.89
CA SER A 133 -10.46 -27.87 -23.54
C SER A 133 -9.89 -28.62 -24.75
N PRO A 134 -9.76 -27.96 -25.90
CA PRO A 134 -10.68 -26.95 -26.46
C PRO A 134 -11.84 -27.61 -27.18
N ILE A 135 -13.06 -27.16 -26.95
CA ILE A 135 -14.23 -27.55 -27.75
C ILE A 135 -14.19 -26.71 -29.02
N ASN A 136 -13.88 -27.33 -30.15
CA ASN A 136 -13.68 -26.64 -31.40
C ASN A 136 -14.67 -27.02 -32.49
N GLY A 137 -14.97 -26.09 -33.39
CA GLY A 137 -15.65 -26.32 -34.64
C GLY A 137 -17.12 -26.66 -34.50
N THR A 138 -17.59 -27.63 -35.32
CA THR A 138 -19.00 -28.00 -35.43
C THR A 138 -19.56 -28.74 -34.21
N GLU A 139 -18.72 -29.16 -33.29
CA GLU A 139 -19.14 -29.86 -32.08
C GLU A 139 -19.57 -28.90 -30.98
N ALA A 140 -19.14 -27.66 -30.99
CA ALA A 140 -19.59 -26.65 -30.02
C ALA A 140 -20.96 -26.10 -30.43
N LEU A 141 -21.90 -26.04 -29.48
CA LEU A 141 -23.25 -25.56 -29.72
C LEU A 141 -23.31 -24.08 -30.15
N LEU A 142 -22.49 -23.22 -29.55
CA LEU A 142 -22.46 -21.78 -29.79
C LEU A 142 -21.13 -21.26 -30.38
N GLY A 143 -20.32 -22.14 -30.95
CA GLY A 143 -19.03 -21.79 -31.50
C GLY A 143 -17.88 -22.49 -30.78
N SER A 144 -16.67 -21.88 -30.83
CA SER A 144 -15.52 -22.41 -30.11
C SER A 144 -15.55 -21.98 -28.65
N PHE A 145 -15.32 -22.94 -27.76
CA PHE A 145 -15.15 -22.68 -26.33
C PHE A 145 -13.74 -23.12 -25.92
N ASN A 146 -13.02 -22.22 -25.32
CA ASN A 146 -11.70 -22.50 -24.76
C ASN A 146 -11.72 -22.15 -23.27
N TRP A 147 -11.70 -23.15 -22.40
CA TRP A 147 -11.70 -22.99 -20.96
C TRP A 147 -10.51 -23.74 -20.37
N VAL A 148 -9.66 -23.00 -19.65
CA VAL A 148 -8.51 -23.57 -18.97
C VAL A 148 -8.83 -23.67 -17.48
N TYR A 149 -8.99 -24.88 -16.98
CA TYR A 149 -9.40 -25.17 -15.59
C TYR A 149 -8.47 -24.51 -14.57
N GLY A 150 -7.18 -24.44 -14.84
CA GLY A 150 -6.18 -23.84 -13.95
C GLY A 150 -6.32 -22.32 -13.76
N GLU A 151 -6.94 -21.62 -14.70
CA GLU A 151 -7.09 -20.17 -14.63
C GLU A 151 -8.08 -19.71 -13.54
N TYR A 152 -8.99 -20.60 -13.14
CA TYR A 152 -10.06 -20.28 -12.18
C TYR A 152 -9.69 -20.64 -10.74
N ASN A 153 -8.71 -21.52 -10.53
CA ASN A 153 -8.25 -21.91 -9.22
C ASN A 153 -6.84 -21.34 -9.00
N ALA A 154 -6.68 -20.53 -7.98
CA ALA A 154 -5.41 -19.85 -7.72
C ALA A 154 -4.97 -20.02 -6.27
N LEU A 155 -3.67 -20.27 -6.09
CA LEU A 155 -3.00 -20.18 -4.80
C LEU A 155 -2.10 -18.95 -4.80
N THR A 156 -2.15 -18.18 -3.74
CA THR A 156 -1.34 -16.99 -3.59
C THR A 156 -0.50 -17.08 -2.33
N HIS A 157 0.75 -16.64 -2.42
CA HIS A 157 1.65 -16.48 -1.30
C HIS A 157 2.50 -15.23 -1.50
N THR A 158 2.35 -14.26 -0.61
CA THR A 158 3.17 -13.04 -0.63
C THR A 158 3.80 -12.81 0.72
N GLU A 159 5.03 -12.29 0.72
CA GLU A 159 5.75 -11.98 1.96
C GLU A 159 6.51 -10.67 1.79
N ASP A 160 6.10 -9.66 2.59
CA ASP A 160 6.74 -8.36 2.67
C ASP A 160 7.52 -8.23 3.96
N ARG A 161 8.81 -7.90 3.85
CA ARG A 161 9.74 -7.73 4.97
C ARG A 161 10.25 -6.31 5.01
N TYR A 162 10.24 -5.72 6.20
CA TYR A 162 10.72 -4.36 6.43
C TYR A 162 11.65 -4.32 7.64
N VAL A 163 12.73 -3.56 7.51
CA VAL A 163 13.61 -3.15 8.61
C VAL A 163 13.79 -1.66 8.51
N SER A 164 13.57 -0.95 9.60
CA SER A 164 13.61 0.50 9.63
C SER A 164 14.43 0.99 10.80
N PHE A 165 15.23 2.05 10.57
CA PHE A 165 15.91 2.82 11.60
C PHE A 165 15.41 4.25 11.52
N TYR A 166 15.13 4.87 12.66
CA TYR A 166 14.61 6.22 12.70
C TYR A 166 15.07 6.97 13.92
N ALA A 167 15.21 8.27 13.75
CA ALA A 167 15.43 9.22 14.82
C ALA A 167 14.61 10.49 14.56
N ASN A 168 14.18 11.13 15.65
CA ASN A 168 13.42 12.37 15.63
C ASN A 168 13.87 13.19 16.84
N GLY A 169 13.97 14.50 16.66
CA GLY A 169 14.32 15.41 17.74
C GLY A 169 13.62 16.74 17.61
N SER A 170 13.32 17.36 18.75
CA SER A 170 12.87 18.73 18.85
C SER A 170 13.60 19.45 19.97
N TYR A 171 13.93 20.68 19.71
CA TYR A 171 14.51 21.58 20.68
C TYR A 171 13.70 22.88 20.69
N THR A 172 13.26 23.31 21.87
CA THR A 172 12.55 24.58 22.05
C THR A 172 13.30 25.44 23.07
N PHE A 173 13.58 26.67 22.68
CA PHE A 173 14.19 27.66 23.53
C PHE A 173 13.19 28.73 23.94
N ASP A 174 13.08 28.94 25.25
CA ASP A 174 12.28 30.00 25.90
C ASP A 174 10.82 30.05 25.42
N GLU A 175 10.25 28.87 25.04
CA GLU A 175 8.91 28.72 24.46
C GLU A 175 8.67 29.58 23.20
N ARG A 176 9.73 30.12 22.61
CA ARG A 176 9.70 31.03 21.45
C ARG A 176 10.21 30.40 20.17
N TYR A 177 11.37 29.75 20.25
CA TYR A 177 12.04 29.21 19.08
C TYR A 177 12.06 27.68 19.15
N SER A 178 11.52 27.03 18.16
CA SER A 178 11.56 25.56 18.09
C SER A 178 12.26 25.12 16.82
N LEU A 179 13.14 24.12 16.94
CA LEU A 179 13.80 23.42 15.85
C LEU A 179 13.43 21.95 15.93
N THR A 180 13.02 21.36 14.82
CA THR A 180 12.68 19.93 14.73
C THR A 180 13.47 19.26 13.62
N GLY A 181 13.81 18.01 13.81
CA GLY A 181 14.46 17.19 12.78
C GLY A 181 14.06 15.75 12.87
N SER A 182 13.93 15.09 11.72
CA SER A 182 13.69 13.66 11.64
C SER A 182 14.51 13.01 10.55
N ILE A 183 14.89 11.76 10.77
CA ILE A 183 15.52 10.90 9.77
C ILE A 183 15.00 9.49 9.90
N ARG A 184 14.77 8.83 8.76
CA ARG A 184 14.34 7.44 8.69
C ARG A 184 15.01 6.75 7.51
N ILE A 185 15.47 5.53 7.73
CA ILE A 185 16.01 4.65 6.70
C ILE A 185 15.18 3.37 6.72
N ASP A 186 14.57 3.05 5.61
CA ASP A 186 13.75 1.84 5.46
C ASP A 186 14.39 0.89 4.44
N GLN A 187 14.41 -0.37 4.79
CA GLN A 187 14.79 -1.48 3.94
C GLN A 187 13.61 -2.42 3.74
N SER A 188 13.45 -2.93 2.53
CA SER A 188 12.40 -3.88 2.18
C SER A 188 12.88 -4.81 1.06
N ASN A 189 12.29 -6.01 0.98
CA ASN A 189 12.45 -6.90 -0.17
C ASN A 189 11.76 -6.39 -1.45
N LEU A 190 11.04 -5.27 -1.37
CA LEU A 190 10.40 -4.62 -2.53
C LEU A 190 11.32 -3.65 -3.28
N PHE A 191 12.53 -3.39 -2.76
CA PHE A 191 13.48 -2.45 -3.39
C PHE A 191 14.44 -3.14 -4.34
N GLY A 192 15.00 -2.33 -5.25
CA GLY A 192 16.06 -2.74 -6.13
C GLY A 192 17.27 -3.29 -5.39
N THR A 193 17.98 -4.18 -6.06
CA THR A 193 19.15 -4.88 -5.50
C THR A 193 20.44 -4.07 -5.65
N ASP A 194 20.41 -2.96 -6.39
CA ASP A 194 21.58 -2.07 -6.54
C ASP A 194 21.85 -1.31 -5.22
N PRO A 195 23.04 -1.49 -4.59
CA PRO A 195 23.41 -0.84 -3.33
C PRO A 195 23.28 0.68 -3.35
N LYS A 196 23.43 1.31 -4.51
CA LYS A 196 23.29 2.76 -4.70
C LYS A 196 21.90 3.28 -4.32
N TYR A 197 20.88 2.46 -4.45
CA TYR A 197 19.49 2.82 -4.20
C TYR A 197 18.94 2.25 -2.90
N GLN A 198 19.72 1.43 -2.21
CA GLN A 198 19.44 0.98 -0.85
C GLN A 198 19.82 2.07 0.16
N TYR A 199 19.25 2.01 1.36
CA TYR A 199 19.59 2.89 2.51
C TYR A 199 19.40 4.40 2.24
N ARG A 200 18.51 4.80 1.31
CA ARG A 200 18.24 6.22 1.10
C ARG A 200 17.48 6.80 2.28
N PRO A 201 18.02 7.83 2.97
CA PRO A 201 17.35 8.43 4.10
C PRO A 201 16.17 9.29 3.65
N LEU A 202 15.05 9.15 4.34
CA LEU A 202 13.94 10.08 4.36
C LEU A 202 14.17 11.00 5.56
N TRP A 203 14.08 12.32 5.38
CA TRP A 203 14.41 13.25 6.44
C TRP A 203 13.59 14.53 6.34
N SER A 204 13.46 15.22 7.47
CA SER A 204 12.86 16.53 7.51
C SER A 204 13.53 17.41 8.55
N VAL A 205 13.48 18.71 8.31
CA VAL A 205 13.86 19.76 9.25
C VAL A 205 12.77 20.81 9.26
N GLY A 206 12.49 21.34 10.44
CA GLY A 206 11.50 22.40 10.61
C GLY A 206 11.90 23.37 11.70
N GLY A 207 11.51 24.61 11.53
CA GLY A 207 11.63 25.66 12.53
C GLY A 207 10.30 26.34 12.77
N SER A 208 10.07 26.79 13.99
CA SER A 208 8.94 27.66 14.30
C SER A 208 9.35 28.78 15.26
N TRP A 209 8.73 29.92 15.08
CA TRP A 209 8.93 31.12 15.90
C TRP A 209 7.59 31.61 16.42
N GLN A 210 7.44 31.54 17.75
CA GLN A 210 6.27 32.07 18.47
C GLN A 210 6.45 33.59 18.65
N ILE A 211 6.10 34.37 17.66
CA ILE A 211 6.31 35.82 17.62
C ILE A 211 5.52 36.51 18.73
N ALA A 212 4.31 36.00 19.04
CA ALA A 212 3.49 36.57 20.10
C ALA A 212 4.13 36.51 21.51
N ASN A 213 5.12 35.61 21.70
CA ASN A 213 5.83 35.49 22.97
C ASN A 213 7.07 36.42 23.07
N GLU A 214 7.32 37.24 22.05
CA GLU A 214 8.46 38.15 22.07
C GLU A 214 8.18 39.43 22.90
N PRO A 215 9.18 40.00 23.59
CA PRO A 215 9.00 41.20 24.41
C PRO A 215 8.39 42.39 23.65
N PHE A 216 8.70 42.51 22.35
CA PHE A 216 8.17 43.62 21.52
C PHE A 216 6.67 43.42 21.17
N MET A 217 6.08 42.28 21.50
CA MET A 217 4.67 41.99 21.30
C MET A 217 3.80 42.09 22.58
N GLU A 218 4.45 42.39 23.74
CA GLU A 218 3.75 42.45 25.03
C GLU A 218 2.59 43.47 25.05
N ASP A 219 2.76 44.61 24.34
CA ASP A 219 1.70 45.64 24.21
C ASP A 219 0.59 45.27 23.23
N CYS A 220 0.71 44.15 22.49
CA CYS A 220 -0.23 43.75 21.47
C CYS A 220 -1.34 42.82 22.02
N MET A 221 -2.12 43.35 22.99
CA MET A 221 -3.13 42.56 23.74
C MET A 221 -4.22 41.91 22.87
N TRP A 222 -4.44 42.39 21.65
CA TRP A 222 -5.45 41.82 20.76
C TRP A 222 -4.99 40.54 20.03
N LEU A 223 -3.67 40.28 19.97
CA LEU A 223 -3.07 39.16 19.29
C LEU A 223 -2.61 38.10 20.30
N ASN A 224 -3.36 37.03 20.46
CA ASN A 224 -3.09 36.00 21.45
C ASN A 224 -2.03 34.99 20.99
N ARG A 225 -1.91 34.78 19.69
CA ARG A 225 -0.93 33.87 19.07
C ARG A 225 -0.53 34.37 17.71
N LEU A 226 0.75 34.35 17.45
CA LEU A 226 1.34 34.52 16.11
C LEU A 226 2.54 33.60 16.01
N ASN A 227 2.46 32.58 15.20
CA ASN A 227 3.50 31.59 15.01
C ASN A 227 3.87 31.49 13.54
N LEU A 228 5.11 31.74 13.20
CA LEU A 228 5.69 31.48 11.90
C LEU A 228 6.34 30.10 11.94
N ARG A 229 6.05 29.26 10.95
CA ARG A 229 6.64 27.93 10.80
C ARG A 229 7.13 27.68 9.38
N MET A 230 8.26 27.00 9.30
CA MET A 230 8.83 26.57 8.03
C MET A 230 9.32 25.14 8.17
N THR A 231 9.01 24.30 7.18
CA THR A 231 9.48 22.93 7.13
C THR A 231 9.99 22.59 5.74
N TYR A 232 11.05 21.80 5.71
CA TYR A 232 11.55 21.18 4.50
C TYR A 232 11.82 19.70 4.78
N GLY A 233 11.42 18.83 3.85
CA GLY A 233 11.66 17.40 4.03
C GLY A 233 11.62 16.64 2.72
N VAL A 234 12.22 15.46 2.76
CA VAL A 234 12.24 14.49 1.68
C VAL A 234 11.57 13.23 2.16
N GLY A 235 10.40 12.94 1.58
CA GLY A 235 9.66 11.70 1.75
C GLY A 235 9.82 10.76 0.56
N GLY A 236 9.36 9.53 0.71
CA GLY A 236 9.37 8.54 -0.36
C GLY A 236 8.11 7.67 -0.35
N ASN A 237 7.80 7.09 -1.50
CA ASN A 237 6.74 6.12 -1.67
C ASN A 237 7.25 4.93 -2.50
N VAL A 238 6.75 3.74 -2.22
CA VAL A 238 7.03 2.51 -2.98
C VAL A 238 5.72 1.88 -3.40
N PRO A 239 5.51 1.67 -4.69
CA PRO A 239 4.40 0.85 -5.17
C PRO A 239 4.58 -0.58 -4.68
N LYS A 240 3.51 -1.17 -4.17
CA LYS A 240 3.53 -2.56 -3.68
C LYS A 240 3.49 -3.60 -4.79
N ASP A 241 3.07 -3.19 -5.98
CA ASP A 241 2.87 -4.06 -7.13
C ASP A 241 4.11 -4.15 -8.03
N ALA A 242 5.21 -3.49 -7.63
CA ALA A 242 6.47 -3.50 -8.34
C ALA A 242 7.57 -4.15 -7.50
N GLY A 243 8.36 -5.00 -8.11
CA GLY A 243 9.50 -5.65 -7.46
C GLY A 243 10.75 -5.61 -8.36
N PRO A 244 11.94 -5.75 -7.77
CA PRO A 244 13.20 -5.71 -8.52
C PRO A 244 13.51 -7.03 -9.22
N TYR A 245 12.78 -8.09 -8.92
CA TYR A 245 13.05 -9.44 -9.39
C TYR A 245 12.29 -9.75 -10.68
N MET A 246 12.84 -10.65 -11.47
CA MET A 246 12.14 -11.24 -12.58
C MET A 246 10.90 -11.99 -12.08
N THR A 247 9.75 -11.73 -12.71
CA THR A 247 8.53 -12.51 -12.47
C THR A 247 8.20 -13.35 -13.70
N VAL A 248 7.78 -14.58 -13.45
CA VAL A 248 7.35 -15.52 -14.49
C VAL A 248 5.90 -15.90 -14.27
N VAL A 249 5.21 -16.21 -15.36
CA VAL A 249 3.86 -16.75 -15.36
C VAL A 249 3.89 -18.13 -16.03
N ASP A 250 3.18 -19.07 -15.43
CA ASP A 250 2.96 -20.38 -16.02
C ASP A 250 2.14 -20.22 -17.31
N SER A 251 2.64 -20.74 -18.42
CA SER A 251 1.96 -20.74 -19.72
C SER A 251 1.17 -22.04 -19.98
N GLY A 252 1.12 -22.92 -18.98
CA GLY A 252 0.48 -24.22 -19.10
C GLY A 252 1.34 -25.25 -19.83
N TYR A 253 0.71 -26.38 -20.15
CA TYR A 253 1.35 -27.46 -20.89
C TYR A 253 1.52 -27.09 -22.36
N ASN A 254 2.74 -27.20 -22.86
CA ASN A 254 3.07 -26.96 -24.26
C ASN A 254 3.20 -28.30 -24.99
N GLU A 255 2.26 -28.60 -25.85
CA GLU A 255 2.22 -29.87 -26.61
C GLU A 255 3.43 -30.07 -27.55
N TRP A 256 4.02 -28.97 -28.04
CA TRP A 256 5.18 -29.04 -28.94
C TRP A 256 6.46 -29.49 -28.22
N VAL A 257 6.58 -29.16 -26.96
CA VAL A 257 7.75 -29.48 -26.12
C VAL A 257 7.48 -30.67 -25.21
N GLY A 258 6.23 -31.02 -25.01
CA GLY A 258 5.80 -32.10 -24.12
C GLY A 258 6.00 -31.78 -22.62
N ASP A 259 6.04 -30.49 -22.25
CA ASP A 259 6.30 -30.06 -20.88
C ASP A 259 5.57 -28.76 -20.55
N PHE A 260 5.51 -28.41 -19.25
CA PHE A 260 4.97 -27.13 -18.78
C PHE A 260 5.93 -25.98 -19.12
N GLY A 261 5.37 -24.93 -19.68
CA GLY A 261 6.10 -23.73 -20.04
C GLY A 261 5.88 -22.58 -19.05
N SER A 262 6.78 -21.63 -19.09
CA SER A 262 6.62 -20.36 -18.39
C SER A 262 7.17 -19.24 -19.27
N TYR A 263 6.54 -18.07 -19.19
CA TYR A 263 7.09 -16.87 -19.83
C TYR A 263 7.39 -15.80 -18.81
N ILE A 264 8.39 -14.97 -19.09
CA ILE A 264 8.76 -13.87 -18.23
C ILE A 264 7.69 -12.78 -18.38
N GLN A 265 7.01 -12.45 -17.28
CA GLN A 265 6.02 -11.37 -17.23
C GLN A 265 6.69 -10.01 -17.06
N ASN A 266 7.62 -9.91 -16.11
CA ASN A 266 8.38 -8.70 -15.89
C ASN A 266 9.88 -9.04 -15.84
N PRO A 267 10.73 -8.33 -16.60
CA PRO A 267 12.17 -8.47 -16.47
C PRO A 267 12.67 -7.91 -15.14
N PRO A 268 13.86 -8.33 -14.68
CA PRO A 268 14.44 -7.81 -13.45
C PRO A 268 14.80 -6.33 -13.60
N ASN A 269 14.53 -5.54 -12.57
CA ASN A 269 14.93 -4.13 -12.49
C ASN A 269 15.68 -3.84 -11.20
N SER A 270 17.01 -4.00 -11.22
CA SER A 270 17.89 -3.73 -10.08
C SER A 270 17.90 -2.26 -9.65
N GLN A 271 17.52 -1.33 -10.55
CA GLN A 271 17.53 0.11 -10.34
C GLN A 271 16.22 0.64 -9.75
N LEU A 272 15.25 -0.24 -9.51
CA LEU A 272 13.97 0.15 -8.91
C LEU A 272 14.20 0.80 -7.56
N ARG A 273 13.63 1.99 -7.35
CA ARG A 273 13.86 2.80 -6.16
C ARG A 273 12.61 3.54 -5.73
N TRP A 274 12.68 4.12 -4.53
CA TRP A 274 11.66 4.99 -4.00
C TRP A 274 11.39 6.18 -4.94
N GLU A 275 10.12 6.49 -5.13
CA GLU A 275 9.70 7.81 -5.57
C GLU A 275 10.10 8.81 -4.49
N LYS A 276 10.68 9.93 -4.89
CA LYS A 276 11.21 10.94 -3.97
C LYS A 276 10.37 12.21 -4.05
N THR A 277 9.78 12.61 -2.93
CA THR A 277 9.02 13.87 -2.83
C THR A 277 9.74 14.83 -1.89
N ALA A 278 10.28 15.90 -2.43
CA ALA A 278 10.76 17.05 -1.66
C ALA A 278 9.59 18.00 -1.41
N SER A 279 9.35 18.33 -0.14
CA SER A 279 8.24 19.18 0.29
C SER A 279 8.77 20.36 1.09
N THR A 280 8.37 21.58 0.70
CA THR A 280 8.57 22.80 1.47
C THR A 280 7.21 23.30 1.92
N ASN A 281 7.07 23.66 3.18
CA ASN A 281 5.89 24.33 3.69
C ASN A 281 6.31 25.53 4.53
N VAL A 282 5.63 26.67 4.31
CA VAL A 282 5.75 27.88 5.12
C VAL A 282 4.35 28.26 5.56
N GLY A 283 4.16 28.43 6.86
CA GLY A 283 2.85 28.70 7.43
C GLY A 283 2.89 29.73 8.52
N ILE A 284 1.78 30.45 8.68
CA ILE A 284 1.51 31.40 9.76
C ILE A 284 0.24 30.94 10.45
N ASP A 285 0.32 30.70 11.76
CA ASP A 285 -0.84 30.46 12.59
C ASP A 285 -1.10 31.71 13.45
N PHE A 286 -2.34 32.15 13.56
CA PHE A 286 -2.71 33.28 14.37
C PHE A 286 -3.97 33.06 15.19
N SER A 287 -4.05 33.77 16.31
CA SER A 287 -5.26 33.84 17.13
C SER A 287 -5.37 35.25 17.70
N ALA A 288 -6.52 35.89 17.58
CA ALA A 288 -6.75 37.27 17.94
C ALA A 288 -8.08 37.45 18.68
N PHE A 289 -8.20 38.61 19.39
CA PHE A 289 -9.43 39.04 20.08
C PHE A 289 -9.92 38.00 21.11
N ASN A 290 -9.03 37.61 22.01
CA ASN A 290 -9.27 36.54 23.00
C ASN A 290 -9.70 35.24 22.35
N SER A 291 -9.01 34.87 21.29
CA SER A 291 -9.24 33.67 20.47
C SER A 291 -10.61 33.61 19.77
N ARG A 292 -11.27 34.75 19.62
CA ARG A 292 -12.52 34.84 18.84
C ARG A 292 -12.30 34.69 17.34
N LEU A 293 -11.12 35.09 16.87
CA LEU A 293 -10.70 34.88 15.49
C LEU A 293 -9.40 34.09 15.50
N SER A 294 -9.35 32.95 14.84
CA SER A 294 -8.16 32.15 14.69
C SER A 294 -8.06 31.57 13.28
N GLY A 295 -6.86 31.26 12.85
CA GLY A 295 -6.67 30.67 11.54
C GLY A 295 -5.23 30.34 11.24
N SER A 296 -5.03 29.82 10.03
CA SER A 296 -3.71 29.58 9.47
C SER A 296 -3.68 29.93 7.98
N ILE A 297 -2.53 30.34 7.51
CA ILE A 297 -2.19 30.52 6.09
C ILE A 297 -0.98 29.66 5.83
N ASP A 298 -1.08 28.72 4.89
CA ASP A 298 -0.02 27.81 4.52
C ASP A 298 0.29 27.92 3.04
N TYR A 299 1.55 28.07 2.70
CA TYR A 299 2.07 27.88 1.34
C TYR A 299 2.87 26.60 1.29
N TYR A 300 2.58 25.75 0.32
CA TYR A 300 3.35 24.54 0.09
C TYR A 300 3.85 24.41 -1.33
N TYR A 301 5.03 23.81 -1.47
CA TYR A 301 5.60 23.38 -2.73
C TYR A 301 6.12 21.95 -2.58
N LYS A 302 5.62 21.04 -3.42
CA LYS A 302 6.01 19.63 -3.45
C LYS A 302 6.55 19.30 -4.83
N LYS A 303 7.75 18.70 -4.89
CA LYS A 303 8.34 18.20 -6.12
C LYS A 303 8.62 16.72 -5.97
N THR A 304 7.93 15.89 -6.76
CA THR A 304 8.17 14.45 -6.81
C THR A 304 9.03 14.13 -8.03
N THR A 305 10.05 13.33 -7.81
CA THR A 305 10.98 12.81 -8.82
C THR A 305 11.06 11.30 -8.70
N ASP A 306 11.65 10.64 -9.68
CA ASP A 306 11.75 9.18 -9.71
C ASP A 306 10.38 8.48 -9.70
N LEU A 307 9.33 9.14 -10.24
CA LEU A 307 8.01 8.51 -10.38
C LEU A 307 8.11 7.27 -11.23
N LEU A 308 7.45 6.20 -10.77
CA LEU A 308 7.35 4.95 -11.49
C LEU A 308 6.33 5.03 -12.62
N GLY A 309 6.70 4.49 -13.76
CA GLY A 309 5.82 4.38 -14.90
C GLY A 309 6.38 3.44 -15.95
N ASN A 310 5.51 2.96 -16.83
CA ASN A 310 5.90 2.13 -17.95
C ASN A 310 6.51 3.03 -19.03
N ARG A 311 7.77 2.80 -19.32
CA ARG A 311 8.51 3.45 -20.42
C ARG A 311 8.63 2.48 -21.58
N ASN A 312 8.37 2.95 -22.80
CA ASN A 312 8.59 2.14 -23.99
C ASN A 312 10.04 1.66 -24.03
N ALA A 313 10.21 0.37 -24.21
CA ALA A 313 11.50 -0.28 -24.34
C ALA A 313 11.89 -0.40 -25.82
N ASP A 314 13.16 -0.69 -26.06
CA ASP A 314 13.62 -1.10 -27.40
C ASP A 314 13.00 -2.49 -27.68
N PRO A 315 12.25 -2.66 -28.78
CA PRO A 315 11.63 -3.94 -29.12
C PRO A 315 12.64 -5.12 -29.27
N THR A 316 13.90 -4.80 -29.53
CA THR A 316 14.97 -5.81 -29.63
C THR A 316 15.27 -6.49 -28.29
N LEU A 317 14.83 -5.87 -27.16
CA LEU A 317 14.94 -6.46 -25.83
C LEU A 317 13.87 -7.53 -25.54
N GLY A 318 12.90 -7.71 -26.45
CA GLY A 318 11.76 -8.61 -26.27
C GLY A 318 10.63 -8.05 -25.41
N TRP A 319 10.65 -6.74 -25.09
CA TRP A 319 9.66 -6.07 -24.24
C TRP A 319 9.11 -4.83 -24.92
N ALA A 320 7.79 -4.64 -24.88
CA ALA A 320 7.19 -3.41 -25.39
C ALA A 320 7.40 -2.24 -24.43
N SER A 321 7.39 -2.50 -23.13
CA SER A 321 7.61 -1.49 -22.09
C SER A 321 8.26 -2.07 -20.84
N LEU A 322 8.94 -1.23 -20.09
CA LEU A 322 9.60 -1.57 -18.84
C LEU A 322 9.17 -0.57 -17.75
N LEU A 323 8.90 -1.09 -16.56
CA LEU A 323 8.63 -0.27 -15.38
C LEU A 323 9.92 0.36 -14.89
N GLN A 324 10.01 1.69 -14.90
CA GLN A 324 11.20 2.45 -14.54
C GLN A 324 10.85 3.71 -13.74
N ASN A 325 11.82 4.18 -12.94
CA ASN A 325 11.73 5.47 -12.27
C ASN A 325 12.24 6.58 -13.21
N TYR A 326 11.34 7.32 -13.87
CA TYR A 326 11.73 8.34 -14.84
C TYR A 326 10.91 9.62 -14.78
N GLY A 327 9.72 9.57 -14.21
CA GLY A 327 8.77 10.69 -14.19
C GLY A 327 9.12 11.73 -13.12
N SER A 328 8.64 12.96 -13.33
CA SER A 328 8.64 14.00 -12.31
C SER A 328 7.38 14.83 -12.38
N MET A 329 6.92 15.31 -11.22
CA MET A 329 5.78 16.23 -11.12
C MET A 329 6.01 17.22 -9.99
N PHE A 330 5.30 18.34 -10.03
CA PHE A 330 5.26 19.27 -8.92
C PHE A 330 3.82 19.70 -8.62
N ASN A 331 3.60 20.08 -7.37
CA ASN A 331 2.35 20.64 -6.88
C ASN A 331 2.66 21.79 -5.93
N ARG A 332 1.93 22.88 -6.01
CA ARG A 332 2.04 24.03 -5.11
C ARG A 332 0.67 24.64 -4.86
N GLY A 333 0.49 25.19 -3.69
CA GLY A 333 -0.78 25.81 -3.34
C GLY A 333 -0.68 26.68 -2.11
N VAL A 334 -1.75 27.41 -1.88
CA VAL A 334 -2.01 28.20 -0.67
C VAL A 334 -3.28 27.65 -0.03
N GLU A 335 -3.20 27.38 1.26
CA GLU A 335 -4.32 26.94 2.07
C GLU A 335 -4.64 28.03 3.11
N LEU A 336 -5.90 28.38 3.27
CA LEU A 336 -6.40 29.31 4.26
C LEU A 336 -7.44 28.60 5.14
N SER A 337 -7.22 28.63 6.43
CA SER A 337 -8.17 28.17 7.44
C SER A 337 -8.55 29.33 8.32
N LEU A 338 -9.86 29.60 8.51
CA LEU A 338 -10.37 30.64 9.39
C LEU A 338 -11.48 30.08 10.27
N GLN A 339 -11.43 30.44 11.53
CA GLN A 339 -12.44 30.13 12.52
C GLN A 339 -12.81 31.37 13.31
N SER A 340 -14.12 31.64 13.46
CA SER A 340 -14.61 32.76 14.29
C SER A 340 -15.66 32.28 15.29
N VAL A 341 -15.63 32.87 16.49
CA VAL A 341 -16.66 32.70 17.51
C VAL A 341 -17.43 34.03 17.61
N ASN A 342 -18.63 34.06 17.02
CA ASN A 342 -19.41 35.29 16.85
C ASN A 342 -20.35 35.60 18.03
N THR A 343 -20.78 34.54 18.77
CA THR A 343 -21.67 34.67 19.94
C THR A 343 -21.10 33.88 21.12
N VAL A 344 -21.06 34.52 22.28
CA VAL A 344 -20.83 33.85 23.58
C VAL A 344 -22.16 33.92 24.32
N SER A 345 -22.80 32.77 24.46
CA SER A 345 -23.96 32.65 25.36
C SER A 345 -23.44 32.61 26.79
N TYR A 346 -23.87 33.54 27.65
CA TYR A 346 -23.63 33.54 29.08
C TYR A 346 -24.70 32.70 29.78
#